data_0a998306f648f8e98357a7a15df2227d
#
_entry.id   0a998306f648f8e98357a7a15df2227d
#
_cell.length_a   1.000
_cell.length_b   1.000
_cell.length_c   1.000
_cell.angle_alpha   90.00
_cell.angle_beta   90.00
_cell.angle_gamma   90.00
#
_symmetry.space_group_name_H-M   'P 1'
#
loop_
_entity.id
_entity.type
_entity.pdbx_description
1 polymer ?
#
loop_
_entity_poly.entity_id
_entity_poly.type
_entity_poly.pdbx_seq_one_letter_code
_entity_poly.pdbx_strand_id
1 'polypeptide(L)'
;RQYGDAFGLTQDLAQSIGAYSHGMKQKLAIIAALLHEPKLILMDEPFVGLDPLASHQLKTQMKAFCAQGGAIFFSTHVLEVAEKLCDRVAILRKGQLVREGAMEQVRGDDTLEEVFLELEDTGEAL
;
A
#
# COMPACT_ATOMS: atom_id res chain seq x y z
N ARG A 1 0.66 -10.50 18.83
CA ARG A 1 -0.60 -11.16 18.47
C ARG A 1 -1.69 -10.20 18.05
N GLN A 2 -1.57 -8.97 18.52
CA GLN A 2 -2.54 -7.93 18.15
C GLN A 2 -2.66 -7.79 16.63
N TYR A 3 -1.52 -7.76 15.95
CA TYR A 3 -1.54 -7.62 14.48
C TYR A 3 -1.97 -8.92 13.80
N GLY A 4 -1.65 -10.06 14.39
CA GLY A 4 -2.09 -11.33 13.86
C GLY A 4 -3.60 -11.44 13.87
N ASP A 5 -4.23 -11.03 14.96
CA ASP A 5 -5.68 -11.06 15.08
C ASP A 5 -6.34 -10.06 14.12
N ALA A 6 -5.74 -8.87 13.95
CA ALA A 6 -6.27 -7.84 13.07
C ALA A 6 -6.35 -8.31 11.62
N PHE A 7 -5.44 -9.20 11.19
CA PHE A 7 -5.42 -9.73 9.83
C PHE A 7 -6.05 -11.12 9.73
N GLY A 8 -6.60 -11.63 10.82
CA GLY A 8 -7.22 -12.94 10.81
C GLY A 8 -6.23 -14.08 10.66
N LEU A 9 -4.99 -13.88 11.06
CA LEU A 9 -3.95 -14.89 10.88
C LEU A 9 -3.73 -15.81 12.08
N THR A 10 -4.38 -15.52 13.21
CA THR A 10 -4.15 -16.32 14.41
C THR A 10 -4.42 -17.80 14.17
N GLN A 11 -5.50 -18.10 13.46
CA GLN A 11 -5.84 -19.48 13.12
C GLN A 11 -4.87 -20.05 12.07
N ASP A 12 -4.48 -19.22 11.10
CA ASP A 12 -3.60 -19.67 10.03
C ASP A 12 -2.21 -20.02 10.54
N LEU A 13 -1.76 -19.34 11.58
CA LEU A 13 -0.43 -19.61 12.15
C LEU A 13 -0.31 -21.00 12.74
N ALA A 14 -1.44 -21.65 13.03
CA ALA A 14 -1.42 -23.02 13.52
C ALA A 14 -1.27 -24.04 12.42
N GLN A 15 -1.30 -23.62 11.17
CA GLN A 15 -1.21 -24.49 10.01
C GLN A 15 0.17 -24.49 9.41
N SER A 16 0.40 -25.38 8.45
CA SER A 16 1.67 -25.43 7.77
C SER A 16 1.90 -24.19 6.93
N ILE A 17 3.05 -23.56 7.09
CA ILE A 17 3.41 -22.39 6.30
C ILE A 17 3.42 -22.70 4.80
N GLY A 18 3.80 -23.91 4.44
CA GLY A 18 3.83 -24.31 3.02
C GLY A 18 2.47 -24.29 2.34
N ALA A 19 1.39 -24.30 3.10
CA ALA A 19 0.03 -24.29 2.56
C ALA A 19 -0.49 -22.87 2.33
N TYR A 20 0.26 -21.84 2.74
CA TYR A 20 -0.21 -20.45 2.62
C TYR A 20 -0.17 -19.99 1.17
N SER A 21 -1.20 -19.22 0.80
CA SER A 21 -1.22 -18.55 -0.48
C SER A 21 -0.23 -17.39 -0.49
N HIS A 22 0.03 -16.83 -1.68
CA HIS A 22 0.88 -15.65 -1.80
C HIS A 22 0.38 -14.51 -0.92
N GLY A 23 -0.94 -14.29 -0.87
CA GLY A 23 -1.52 -13.23 -0.05
C GLY A 23 -1.27 -13.44 1.43
N MET A 24 -1.34 -14.69 1.90
CA MET A 24 -1.09 -14.99 3.30
C MET A 24 0.37 -14.77 3.66
N LYS A 25 1.30 -15.14 2.78
CA LYS A 25 2.72 -14.89 3.01
C LYS A 25 2.98 -13.39 3.10
N GLN A 26 2.31 -12.61 2.27
CA GLN A 26 2.44 -11.15 2.30
C GLN A 26 1.92 -10.57 3.61
N LYS A 27 0.77 -11.06 4.09
CA LYS A 27 0.23 -10.63 5.37
C LYS A 27 1.21 -10.90 6.50
N LEU A 28 1.84 -12.08 6.50
CA LEU A 28 2.83 -12.42 7.53
C LEU A 28 4.03 -11.48 7.50
N ALA A 29 4.52 -11.16 6.30
CA ALA A 29 5.66 -10.27 6.16
C ALA A 29 5.33 -8.87 6.70
N ILE A 30 4.14 -8.37 6.41
CA ILE A 30 3.72 -7.05 6.87
C ILE A 30 3.54 -7.03 8.39
N ILE A 31 2.92 -8.07 8.94
CA ILE A 31 2.76 -8.16 10.39
C ILE A 31 4.12 -8.17 11.07
N ALA A 32 5.07 -8.93 10.54
CA ALA A 32 6.41 -8.99 11.11
C ALA A 32 7.07 -7.61 11.10
N ALA A 33 6.89 -6.86 10.00
CA ALA A 33 7.43 -5.51 9.92
C ALA A 33 6.81 -4.59 10.98
N LEU A 34 5.49 -4.67 11.14
CA LEU A 34 4.78 -3.83 12.11
C LEU A 34 5.16 -4.15 13.55
N LEU A 35 5.45 -5.42 13.85
CA LEU A 35 5.82 -5.84 15.19
C LEU A 35 7.16 -5.27 15.66
N HIS A 36 8.03 -4.92 14.74
CA HIS A 36 9.31 -4.31 15.07
C HIS A 36 9.22 -2.81 15.34
N GLU A 37 8.05 -2.23 15.16
CA GLU A 37 7.78 -0.82 15.43
C GLU A 37 8.80 0.12 14.78
N PRO A 38 9.08 -0.02 13.49
CA PRO A 38 10.03 0.87 12.81
C PRO A 38 9.44 2.26 12.67
N LYS A 39 10.29 3.22 12.32
CA LYS A 39 9.82 4.57 12.02
C LYS A 39 9.39 4.71 10.57
N LEU A 40 9.94 3.88 9.70
CA LEU A 40 9.65 3.89 8.27
C LEU A 40 9.48 2.47 7.79
N ILE A 41 8.44 2.24 7.00
CA ILE A 41 8.20 0.94 6.37
C ILE A 41 8.15 1.15 4.86
N LEU A 42 8.89 0.31 4.14
CA LEU A 42 8.86 0.28 2.68
C LEU A 42 8.15 -0.99 2.23
N MET A 43 7.17 -0.86 1.35
CA MET A 43 6.40 -2.01 0.86
C MET A 43 6.24 -1.93 -0.65
N ASP A 44 6.22 -3.09 -1.28
CA ASP A 44 6.00 -3.21 -2.71
C ASP A 44 4.68 -3.95 -2.93
N GLU A 45 3.70 -3.26 -3.52
CA GLU A 45 2.38 -3.84 -3.83
C GLU A 45 1.77 -4.58 -2.64
N PRO A 46 1.57 -3.91 -1.49
CA PRO A 46 1.16 -4.62 -0.29
C PRO A 46 -0.25 -5.23 -0.35
N PHE A 47 -1.09 -4.77 -1.28
CA PHE A 47 -2.48 -5.23 -1.36
C PHE A 47 -2.69 -6.38 -2.33
N VAL A 48 -1.67 -6.77 -3.09
CA VAL A 48 -1.77 -7.85 -4.05
C VAL A 48 -2.05 -9.17 -3.32
N GLY A 49 -3.05 -9.90 -3.79
CA GLY A 49 -3.40 -11.20 -3.22
C GLY A 49 -4.25 -11.15 -1.97
N LEU A 50 -4.63 -9.96 -1.51
CA LEU A 50 -5.50 -9.83 -0.34
C LEU A 50 -6.96 -9.75 -0.77
N ASP A 51 -7.83 -10.42 -0.01
CA ASP A 51 -9.28 -10.27 -0.22
C ASP A 51 -9.73 -8.90 0.31
N PRO A 52 -10.99 -8.50 0.03
CA PRO A 52 -11.45 -7.17 0.45
C PRO A 52 -11.37 -6.93 1.96
N LEU A 53 -11.65 -7.94 2.76
CA LEU A 53 -11.59 -7.78 4.21
C LEU A 53 -10.14 -7.57 4.67
N ALA A 54 -9.22 -8.40 4.18
CA ALA A 54 -7.82 -8.28 4.54
C ALA A 54 -7.24 -6.95 4.06
N SER A 55 -7.64 -6.49 2.87
CA SER A 55 -7.20 -5.19 2.36
C SER A 55 -7.68 -4.06 3.27
N HIS A 56 -8.91 -4.12 3.71
CA HIS A 56 -9.46 -3.12 4.61
C HIS A 56 -8.71 -3.11 5.94
N GLN A 57 -8.43 -4.28 6.49
CA GLN A 57 -7.69 -4.40 7.73
C GLN A 57 -6.26 -3.84 7.60
N LEU A 58 -5.61 -4.13 6.48
CA LEU A 58 -4.28 -3.59 6.23
C LEU A 58 -4.30 -2.07 6.16
N LYS A 59 -5.26 -1.50 5.44
CA LYS A 59 -5.39 -0.04 5.35
C LYS A 59 -5.57 0.58 6.74
N THR A 60 -6.38 -0.04 7.56
CA THR A 60 -6.63 0.44 8.93
C THR A 60 -5.33 0.43 9.75
N GLN A 61 -4.57 -0.65 9.66
CA GLN A 61 -3.30 -0.76 10.38
C GLN A 61 -2.27 0.23 9.88
N MET A 62 -2.22 0.46 8.57
CA MET A 62 -1.29 1.43 8.00
C MET A 62 -1.62 2.85 8.50
N LYS A 63 -2.89 3.21 8.53
CA LYS A 63 -3.30 4.51 9.02
C LYS A 63 -2.98 4.69 10.50
N ALA A 64 -3.20 3.64 11.30
CA ALA A 64 -2.88 3.68 12.72
C ALA A 64 -1.38 3.86 12.95
N PHE A 65 -0.58 3.16 12.17
CA PHE A 65 0.88 3.28 12.27
C PHE A 65 1.33 4.71 11.97
N CYS A 66 0.81 5.30 10.91
CA CYS A 66 1.16 6.66 10.55
C CYS A 66 0.65 7.68 11.57
N ALA A 67 -0.52 7.44 12.15
CA ALA A 67 -1.07 8.32 13.17
C ALA A 67 -0.20 8.34 14.43
N GLN A 68 0.56 7.28 14.68
CA GLN A 68 1.46 7.21 15.81
C GLN A 68 2.85 7.77 15.53
N GLY A 69 3.01 8.41 14.37
CA GLY A 69 4.27 9.05 14.02
C GLY A 69 5.13 8.28 13.04
N GLY A 70 4.68 7.13 12.59
CA GLY A 70 5.41 6.36 11.58
C GLY A 70 5.17 6.88 10.18
N ALA A 71 5.97 6.41 9.25
CA ALA A 71 5.82 6.72 7.83
C ALA A 71 5.84 5.43 7.02
N ILE A 72 5.01 5.38 6.00
CA ILE A 72 4.94 4.23 5.10
C ILE A 72 5.11 4.73 3.67
N PHE A 73 6.01 4.08 2.95
CA PHE A 73 6.19 4.31 1.52
C PHE A 73 5.93 2.99 0.81
N PHE A 74 4.93 2.97 -0.06
CA PHE A 74 4.63 1.73 -0.79
C PHE A 74 4.38 2.01 -2.26
N SER A 75 4.69 1.03 -3.08
CA SER A 75 4.41 1.09 -4.51
C SER A 75 3.10 0.37 -4.79
N THR A 76 2.36 0.87 -5.77
CA THR A 76 1.16 0.20 -6.24
C THR A 76 0.81 0.71 -7.63
N HIS A 77 0.18 -0.15 -8.43
CA HIS A 77 -0.41 0.27 -9.69
C HIS A 77 -1.94 0.36 -9.58
N VAL A 78 -2.48 0.18 -8.37
CA VAL A 78 -3.91 0.34 -8.14
C VAL A 78 -4.16 1.78 -7.70
N LEU A 79 -4.47 2.63 -8.67
CA LEU A 79 -4.53 4.06 -8.47
C LEU A 79 -5.59 4.50 -7.48
N GLU A 80 -6.73 3.80 -7.44
CA GLU A 80 -7.78 4.13 -6.50
C GLU A 80 -7.32 3.95 -5.04
N VAL A 81 -6.54 2.92 -4.78
CA VAL A 81 -6.00 2.69 -3.44
C VAL A 81 -5.05 3.82 -3.05
N ALA A 82 -4.15 4.18 -3.96
CA ALA A 82 -3.21 5.27 -3.70
C ALA A 82 -3.94 6.57 -3.41
N GLU A 83 -4.94 6.89 -4.23
CA GLU A 83 -5.69 8.13 -4.09
C GLU A 83 -6.39 8.25 -2.74
N LYS A 84 -6.97 7.16 -2.27
CA LYS A 84 -7.75 7.18 -1.02
C LYS A 84 -6.90 7.04 0.23
N LEU A 85 -5.74 6.42 0.11
CA LEU A 85 -4.94 6.07 1.28
C LEU A 85 -3.76 7.02 1.51
N CYS A 86 -3.18 7.56 0.45
CA CYS A 86 -1.91 8.26 0.54
C CYS A 86 -2.06 9.76 0.70
N ASP A 87 -1.20 10.35 1.53
CA ASP A 87 -1.11 11.81 1.67
C ASP A 87 -0.30 12.43 0.55
N ARG A 88 0.69 11.71 0.07
CA ARG A 88 1.59 12.15 -1.01
C ARG A 88 1.71 11.04 -2.03
N VAL A 89 2.01 11.43 -3.26
CA VAL A 89 2.13 10.47 -4.36
C VAL A 89 3.29 10.86 -5.25
N ALA A 90 3.96 9.84 -5.78
CA ALA A 90 4.99 10.01 -6.80
C ALA A 90 4.62 9.10 -7.96
N ILE A 91 4.53 9.66 -9.15
CA ILE A 91 4.19 8.90 -10.35
C ILE A 91 5.46 8.62 -11.13
N LEU A 92 5.72 7.34 -11.33
CA LEU A 92 6.89 6.88 -12.08
C LEU A 92 6.45 6.29 -13.42
N ARG A 93 7.24 6.55 -14.44
CA ARG A 93 7.00 5.94 -15.74
C ARG A 93 8.33 5.69 -16.40
N LYS A 94 8.54 4.45 -16.86
CA LYS A 94 9.77 4.03 -17.51
C LYS A 94 11.01 4.39 -16.69
N GLY A 95 10.91 4.21 -15.38
CA GLY A 95 12.03 4.46 -14.48
C GLY A 95 12.27 5.92 -14.15
N GLN A 96 11.39 6.82 -14.58
CA GLN A 96 11.56 8.25 -14.34
C GLN A 96 10.42 8.81 -13.51
N LEU A 97 10.74 9.76 -12.64
CA LEU A 97 9.76 10.46 -11.83
C LEU A 97 9.08 11.53 -12.71
N VAL A 98 7.76 11.40 -12.87
CA VAL A 98 6.99 12.31 -13.72
C VAL A 98 6.35 13.41 -12.90
N ARG A 99 5.72 13.04 -11.79
CA ARG A 99 5.05 13.97 -10.88
C ARG A 99 5.25 13.50 -9.45
N GLU A 100 5.29 14.46 -8.53
CA GLU A 100 5.42 14.15 -7.11
C GLU A 100 4.87 15.32 -6.32
N GLY A 101 4.19 15.01 -5.21
CA GLY A 101 3.68 16.04 -4.33
C GLY A 101 2.54 15.53 -3.46
N ALA A 102 1.89 16.47 -2.77
CA ALA A 102 0.70 16.14 -2.01
C ALA A 102 -0.38 15.63 -2.96
N MET A 103 -1.17 14.66 -2.49
CA MET A 103 -2.20 14.04 -3.33
C MET A 103 -3.11 15.09 -3.95
N GLU A 104 -3.54 16.06 -3.17
CA GLU A 104 -4.44 17.11 -3.65
C GLU A 104 -3.83 17.95 -4.76
N GLN A 105 -2.53 18.22 -4.66
CA GLN A 105 -1.83 19.03 -5.65
C GLN A 105 -1.64 18.26 -6.95
N VAL A 106 -1.33 16.99 -6.85
CA VAL A 106 -1.11 16.15 -8.04
C VAL A 106 -2.41 15.89 -8.77
N ARG A 107 -3.49 15.65 -8.04
CA ARG A 107 -4.78 15.39 -8.64
C ARG A 107 -5.46 16.65 -9.22
N GLY A 108 -5.35 17.75 -8.54
CA GLY A 108 -6.16 18.91 -8.86
C GLY A 108 -7.64 18.57 -8.71
N ASP A 109 -8.41 18.83 -9.75
CA ASP A 109 -9.85 18.52 -9.74
C ASP A 109 -10.18 17.14 -10.31
N ASP A 110 -9.16 16.39 -10.72
CA ASP A 110 -9.35 15.10 -11.36
C ASP A 110 -9.11 13.95 -10.39
N THR A 111 -9.40 12.72 -10.82
CA THR A 111 -8.98 11.55 -10.09
C THR A 111 -7.53 11.26 -10.43
N LEU A 112 -6.86 10.48 -9.59
CA LEU A 112 -5.48 10.10 -9.86
C LEU A 112 -5.39 9.29 -11.16
N GLU A 113 -6.39 8.45 -11.43
CA GLU A 113 -6.43 7.69 -12.67
C GLU A 113 -6.51 8.62 -13.88
N GLU A 114 -7.32 9.65 -13.81
CA GLU A 114 -7.42 10.61 -14.91
C GLU A 114 -6.10 11.33 -15.14
N VAL A 115 -5.43 11.72 -14.08
CA VAL A 115 -4.11 12.35 -14.18
C VAL A 115 -3.12 11.40 -14.84
N PHE A 116 -3.12 10.14 -14.42
CA PHE A 116 -2.20 9.14 -14.96
C PHE A 116 -2.44 8.91 -16.45
N LEU A 117 -3.70 8.80 -16.85
CA LEU A 117 -4.05 8.61 -18.27
C LEU A 117 -3.66 9.82 -19.12
N GLU A 118 -3.83 11.02 -18.57
CA GLU A 118 -3.44 12.23 -19.28
C GLU A 118 -1.93 12.27 -19.50
N LEU A 119 -1.16 11.88 -18.52
CA LEU A 119 0.30 11.81 -18.66
C LEU A 119 0.72 10.79 -19.71
N GLU A 120 0.00 9.68 -19.79
CA GLU A 120 0.25 8.67 -20.82
C GLU A 120 -0.03 9.20 -22.22
N ASP A 121 -1.16 9.88 -22.37
CA ASP A 121 -1.58 10.38 -23.68
C ASP A 121 -0.65 11.45 -24.21
N THR A 122 -0.14 12.31 -23.35
CA THR A 122 0.75 13.38 -23.77
C THR A 122 2.17 12.91 -24.00
N GLY A 123 2.50 11.72 -23.53
CA GLY A 123 3.88 11.23 -23.59
C GLY A 123 4.82 12.00 -22.70
N GLU A 124 4.32 12.76 -21.77
CA GLU A 124 5.10 13.63 -20.92
C GLU A 124 6.06 12.85 -20.02
N ALA A 125 5.75 11.60 -19.79
CA ALA A 125 6.55 10.74 -18.93
C ALA A 125 7.74 10.10 -19.63
N LEU A 126 8.20 10.67 -20.67
CA LEU A 126 9.32 10.12 -21.44
C LEU A 126 10.68 10.73 -21.03
#